data_06a10bc9578aec01dee77d0f9717847c
#
_entry.id   06a10bc9578aec01dee77d0f9717847c
#
_cell.length_a   1.000
_cell.length_b   1.000
_cell.length_c   1.000
_cell.angle_alpha   90.00
_cell.angle_beta   90.00
_cell.angle_gamma   90.00
#
_symmetry.space_group_name_H-M   'P 1'
#
loop_
_entity.id
_entity.type
_entity.pdbx_description
1 polymer ?
#
loop_
_entity_poly.entity_id
_entity_poly.type
_entity_poly.pdbx_seq_one_letter_code
_entity_poly.pdbx_strand_id
1 'polypeptide(L)'
;MEQTTFNQLQIKLGYPQVYQHLGDCEHLFTFSDIEVLQPFHSCHSSSYPMYTAIAIKKARYCIMCGDFVAKWKVEQNERLPFDPSYFCDGCFYSYNYVDGVKVGQFKAYPYYDSVVAL
;
A
#
# COMPACT_ATOMS: atom_id res chain seq x y z
N MET A 1 -0.47 -9.93 24.03
CA MET A 1 0.51 -8.96 23.50
C MET A 1 0.77 -7.80 24.45
N GLU A 2 -0.23 -7.24 25.09
CA GLU A 2 -0.08 -6.09 26.00
C GLU A 2 0.87 -6.30 27.17
N GLN A 3 1.08 -7.54 27.58
CA GLN A 3 1.96 -7.90 28.69
C GLN A 3 3.35 -8.38 28.25
N THR A 4 3.62 -8.42 26.95
CA THR A 4 4.90 -8.92 26.42
C THR A 4 5.78 -7.76 26.01
N THR A 5 6.98 -7.69 26.58
CA THR A 5 8.00 -6.70 26.22
C THR A 5 9.04 -7.30 25.26
N PHE A 6 9.73 -6.46 24.51
CA PHE A 6 10.78 -6.92 23.59
C PHE A 6 11.87 -7.73 24.28
N ASN A 7 12.20 -7.42 25.54
CA ASN A 7 13.20 -8.14 26.32
C ASN A 7 12.83 -9.61 26.63
N GLN A 8 11.55 -9.95 26.50
CA GLN A 8 11.04 -11.30 26.74
C GLN A 8 10.99 -12.15 25.47
N LEU A 9 11.21 -11.52 24.31
CA LEU A 9 11.13 -12.20 23.02
C LEU A 9 12.44 -12.92 22.71
N GLN A 10 12.31 -14.16 22.29
CA GLN A 10 13.38 -14.89 21.61
C GLN A 10 13.12 -14.81 20.11
N ILE A 11 13.95 -14.09 19.39
CA ILE A 11 13.80 -13.84 17.96
C ILE A 11 14.94 -14.44 17.17
N LYS A 12 14.64 -14.90 15.96
CA LYS A 12 15.63 -15.33 14.99
C LYS A 12 15.76 -14.23 13.93
N LEU A 13 16.96 -13.68 13.77
CA LEU A 13 17.23 -12.66 12.76
C LEU A 13 17.04 -13.21 11.36
N GLY A 14 16.52 -12.37 10.47
CA GLY A 14 16.24 -12.73 9.09
C GLY A 14 15.04 -13.67 8.89
N TYR A 15 14.31 -14.01 9.95
CA TYR A 15 13.16 -14.90 9.87
C TYR A 15 11.84 -14.12 9.90
N PRO A 16 10.91 -14.39 8.96
CA PRO A 16 9.63 -13.68 8.92
C PRO A 16 8.77 -14.04 10.13
N GLN A 17 8.21 -13.01 10.75
CA GLN A 17 7.25 -13.08 11.84
C GLN A 17 5.91 -12.51 11.36
N VAL A 18 4.83 -12.93 11.98
CA VAL A 18 3.47 -12.45 11.69
C VAL A 18 2.96 -11.64 12.87
N TYR A 19 2.49 -10.44 12.59
CA TYR A 19 1.68 -9.65 13.50
C TYR A 19 0.26 -9.54 12.98
N GLN A 20 -0.71 -10.07 13.72
CA GLN A 20 -2.12 -10.05 13.36
C GLN A 20 -2.89 -9.13 14.28
N HIS A 21 -3.75 -8.29 13.71
CA HIS A 21 -4.68 -7.43 14.45
C HIS A 21 -6.00 -7.30 13.69
N LEU A 22 -7.03 -6.75 14.36
CA LEU A 22 -8.37 -6.56 13.79
C LEU A 22 -9.00 -7.83 13.18
N GLY A 23 -8.63 -9.00 13.69
CA GLY A 23 -9.19 -10.28 13.28
C GLY A 23 -8.49 -10.93 12.09
N ASP A 24 -8.31 -10.21 10.99
CA ASP A 24 -7.80 -10.73 9.72
C ASP A 24 -6.67 -9.90 9.08
N CYS A 25 -6.30 -8.80 9.71
CA CYS A 25 -5.20 -7.97 9.20
C CYS A 25 -3.85 -8.54 9.65
N GLU A 26 -3.11 -9.13 8.73
CA GLU A 26 -1.81 -9.73 8.97
C GLU A 26 -0.68 -8.87 8.40
N HIS A 27 0.35 -8.65 9.20
CA HIS A 27 1.57 -7.96 8.81
C HIS A 27 2.75 -8.91 8.93
N LEU A 28 3.47 -9.12 7.85
CA LEU A 28 4.75 -9.80 7.86
C LEU A 28 5.86 -8.80 8.17
N PHE A 29 6.69 -9.12 9.14
CA PHE A 29 7.86 -8.33 9.49
C PHE A 29 9.05 -9.25 9.80
N THR A 30 10.24 -8.71 9.69
CA THR A 30 11.47 -9.46 9.95
C THR A 30 12.41 -8.58 10.75
N PHE A 31 12.96 -9.12 11.82
CA PHE A 31 14.10 -8.50 12.51
C PHE A 31 15.35 -8.75 11.67
N SER A 32 15.84 -7.72 11.01
CA SER A 32 16.98 -7.83 10.09
C SER A 32 18.31 -7.80 10.84
N ASP A 33 18.40 -6.96 11.87
CA ASP A 33 19.61 -6.77 12.64
C ASP A 33 19.32 -6.28 14.06
N ILE A 34 20.28 -6.44 14.97
CA ILE A 34 20.27 -5.92 16.32
C ILE A 34 21.65 -5.34 16.60
N GLU A 35 21.70 -4.06 16.85
CA GLU A 35 22.94 -3.36 17.15
C GLU A 35 22.92 -2.76 18.55
N VAL A 36 24.08 -2.72 19.18
CA VAL A 36 24.27 -1.95 20.42
C VAL A 36 24.36 -0.48 20.05
N LEU A 37 23.71 0.37 20.83
CA LEU A 37 23.70 1.81 20.61
C LEU A 37 25.13 2.36 20.55
N GLN A 38 25.48 2.98 19.43
CA GLN A 38 26.80 3.58 19.19
C GLN A 38 26.73 5.11 19.40
N PRO A 39 27.86 5.79 19.62
CA PRO A 39 27.89 7.25 19.86
C PRO A 39 27.28 8.09 18.72
N PHE A 40 27.26 7.57 17.50
CA PHE A 40 26.67 8.23 16.34
C PHE A 40 25.15 8.00 16.19
N HIS A 41 24.58 7.10 16.98
CA HIS A 41 23.14 6.90 17.02
C HIS A 41 22.48 7.95 17.92
N SER A 42 21.22 8.28 17.64
CA SER A 42 20.44 9.11 18.55
C SER A 42 20.18 8.39 19.86
N CYS A 43 20.56 9.02 20.98
CA CYS A 43 20.33 8.48 22.32
C CYS A 43 18.93 8.81 22.88
N HIS A 44 18.14 9.60 22.17
CA HIS A 44 16.79 9.97 22.61
C HIS A 44 15.76 8.94 22.13
N SER A 45 15.01 8.36 23.06
CA SER A 45 13.94 7.39 22.75
C SER A 45 12.86 7.96 21.85
N SER A 46 12.63 9.28 21.90
CA SER A 46 11.68 10.00 21.04
C SER A 46 12.07 10.02 19.55
N SER A 47 13.34 9.73 19.23
CA SER A 47 13.81 9.61 17.85
C SER A 47 13.45 8.27 17.20
N TYR A 48 12.92 7.33 17.94
CA TYR A 48 12.60 5.99 17.48
C TYR A 48 11.09 5.72 17.57
N PRO A 49 10.52 4.96 16.64
CA PRO A 49 11.15 4.36 15.46
C PRO A 49 11.46 5.38 14.35
N MET A 50 12.50 5.15 13.58
CA MET A 50 12.84 5.94 12.41
C MET A 50 12.89 5.06 11.15
N TYR A 51 12.46 5.59 10.01
CA TYR A 51 12.62 4.91 8.73
C TYR A 51 14.07 5.02 8.26
N THR A 52 14.70 3.88 8.01
CA THR A 52 16.05 3.82 7.41
C THR A 52 15.99 3.65 5.90
N ALA A 53 14.97 2.94 5.41
CA ALA A 53 14.70 2.77 3.99
C ALA A 53 13.21 2.47 3.78
N ILE A 54 12.66 2.99 2.70
CA ILE A 54 11.29 2.73 2.27
C ILE A 54 11.33 2.13 0.88
N ALA A 55 10.66 1.00 0.67
CA ALA A 55 10.54 0.41 -0.65
C ALA A 55 9.75 1.35 -1.56
N ILE A 56 10.37 1.80 -2.65
CA ILE A 56 9.71 2.60 -3.68
C ILE A 56 8.84 1.64 -4.50
N LYS A 57 7.55 1.70 -4.31
CA LYS A 57 6.58 1.04 -5.18
C LYS A 57 6.29 1.97 -6.36
N LYS A 58 6.25 1.41 -7.57
CA LYS A 58 5.80 2.18 -8.72
C LYS A 58 4.31 2.47 -8.58
N ALA A 59 3.92 3.72 -8.71
CA ALA A 59 2.51 4.11 -8.77
C ALA A 59 1.82 3.43 -9.96
N ARG A 60 0.54 3.11 -9.81
CA ARG A 60 -0.27 2.63 -10.93
C ARG A 60 -0.77 3.83 -11.74
N TYR A 61 -0.48 3.81 -13.02
CA TYR A 61 -0.94 4.84 -13.95
C TYR A 61 -2.23 4.43 -14.65
N CYS A 62 -2.93 5.44 -15.14
CA CYS A 62 -4.14 5.26 -15.93
C CYS A 62 -3.87 4.42 -17.17
N ILE A 63 -4.69 3.38 -17.37
CA ILE A 63 -4.57 2.48 -18.53
C ILE A 63 -4.85 3.19 -19.86
N MET A 64 -5.60 4.29 -19.84
CA MET A 64 -6.00 5.01 -21.06
C MET A 64 -4.96 6.05 -21.50
N CYS A 65 -4.54 6.94 -20.62
CA CYS A 65 -3.61 8.01 -20.98
C CYS A 65 -2.14 7.67 -20.65
N GLY A 66 -1.89 6.82 -19.65
CA GLY A 66 -0.54 6.52 -19.18
C GLY A 66 0.14 7.63 -18.37
N ASP A 67 -0.41 8.85 -18.32
CA ASP A 67 0.22 10.04 -17.77
C ASP A 67 -0.11 10.29 -16.31
N PHE A 68 -1.36 10.05 -15.93
CA PHE A 68 -1.84 10.34 -14.59
C PHE A 68 -1.96 9.08 -13.72
N VAL A 69 -1.69 9.25 -12.42
CA VAL A 69 -1.89 8.18 -11.44
C VAL A 69 -3.37 7.79 -11.38
N ALA A 70 -3.60 6.49 -11.25
CA ALA A 70 -4.94 5.94 -11.15
C ALA A 70 -5.64 6.37 -9.87
N LYS A 71 -6.92 6.74 -9.98
CA LYS A 71 -7.82 7.08 -8.88
C LYS A 71 -9.06 6.20 -8.82
N TRP A 72 -9.28 5.41 -9.86
CA TRP A 72 -10.41 4.50 -9.97
C TRP A 72 -9.93 3.10 -10.34
N LYS A 73 -10.47 2.11 -9.64
CA LYS A 73 -10.35 0.70 -9.98
C LYS A 73 -11.69 0.24 -10.53
N VAL A 74 -11.69 -0.29 -11.74
CA VAL A 74 -12.88 -0.78 -12.45
C VAL A 74 -12.79 -2.27 -12.62
N GLU A 75 -13.83 -2.98 -12.24
CA GLU A 75 -13.95 -4.43 -12.34
C GLU A 75 -15.18 -4.83 -13.15
N GLN A 76 -15.10 -5.99 -13.76
CA GLN A 76 -16.20 -6.60 -14.54
C GLN A 76 -16.71 -5.69 -15.67
N ASN A 77 -15.79 -4.98 -16.34
CA ASN A 77 -16.13 -4.16 -17.49
C ASN A 77 -15.87 -4.94 -18.78
N GLU A 78 -16.94 -5.39 -19.43
CA GLU A 78 -16.87 -6.18 -20.66
C GLU A 78 -16.24 -5.42 -21.84
N ARG A 79 -16.15 -4.10 -21.77
CA ARG A 79 -15.55 -3.23 -22.81
C ARG A 79 -14.04 -3.12 -22.71
N LEU A 80 -13.43 -3.69 -21.65
CA LEU A 80 -12.01 -3.60 -21.38
C LEU A 80 -11.34 -4.96 -21.45
N PRO A 81 -10.11 -5.03 -21.98
CA PRO A 81 -9.39 -6.28 -22.12
C PRO A 81 -8.76 -6.77 -20.81
N PHE A 82 -8.71 -5.93 -19.78
CA PHE A 82 -8.09 -6.23 -18.49
C PHE A 82 -9.07 -6.05 -17.34
N ASP A 83 -9.07 -6.99 -16.40
CA ASP A 83 -9.85 -6.95 -15.19
C ASP A 83 -8.94 -7.30 -13.98
N PRO A 84 -8.72 -6.40 -13.03
CA PRO A 84 -9.22 -5.02 -12.93
C PRO A 84 -8.49 -4.03 -13.84
N SER A 85 -9.15 -2.96 -14.21
CA SER A 85 -8.60 -1.82 -14.96
C SER A 85 -8.51 -0.57 -14.08
N TYR A 86 -7.50 0.26 -14.32
CA TYR A 86 -7.21 1.44 -13.49
C TYR A 86 -7.26 2.73 -14.31
N PHE A 87 -7.96 3.74 -13.80
CA PHE A 87 -8.20 5.01 -14.48
C PHE A 87 -7.87 6.22 -13.62
N CYS A 88 -7.40 7.30 -14.24
CA CYS A 88 -7.46 8.64 -13.65
C CYS A 88 -8.89 9.19 -13.71
N ASP A 89 -9.18 10.27 -12.99
CA ASP A 89 -10.52 10.86 -12.98
C ASP A 89 -11.03 11.21 -14.39
N GLY A 90 -10.25 11.94 -15.18
CA GLY A 90 -10.66 12.37 -16.49
C GLY A 90 -11.01 11.21 -17.42
N CYS A 91 -10.12 10.21 -17.53
CA CYS A 91 -10.34 9.06 -18.39
C CYS A 91 -11.46 8.14 -17.86
N PHE A 92 -11.64 8.05 -16.55
CA PHE A 92 -12.72 7.26 -15.96
C PHE A 92 -14.10 7.76 -16.42
N TYR A 93 -14.34 9.05 -16.29
CA TYR A 93 -15.62 9.63 -16.68
C TYR A 93 -15.79 9.66 -18.19
N SER A 94 -14.78 10.06 -18.96
CA SER A 94 -14.88 10.13 -20.41
C SER A 94 -15.11 8.78 -21.09
N TYR A 95 -14.59 7.69 -20.54
CA TYR A 95 -14.75 6.35 -21.11
C TYR A 95 -16.04 5.65 -20.65
N ASN A 96 -16.41 5.82 -19.40
CA ASN A 96 -17.48 5.05 -18.77
C ASN A 96 -18.82 5.78 -18.69
N TYR A 97 -18.87 7.07 -19.04
CA TYR A 97 -20.08 7.87 -19.01
C TYR A 97 -20.22 8.69 -20.29
N VAL A 98 -21.45 8.80 -20.80
CA VAL A 98 -21.84 9.70 -21.88
C VAL A 98 -23.00 10.55 -21.38
N ASP A 99 -22.86 11.86 -21.42
CA ASP A 99 -23.85 12.83 -20.89
C ASP A 99 -24.30 12.51 -19.44
N GLY A 100 -23.36 12.05 -18.62
CA GLY A 100 -23.62 11.66 -17.23
C GLY A 100 -24.29 10.28 -17.04
N VAL A 101 -24.57 9.58 -18.13
CA VAL A 101 -25.16 8.24 -18.10
C VAL A 101 -24.07 7.17 -18.20
N LYS A 102 -24.13 6.19 -17.33
CA LYS A 102 -23.20 5.06 -17.29
C LYS A 102 -23.33 4.19 -18.54
N VAL A 103 -22.21 3.88 -19.18
CA VAL A 103 -22.15 3.05 -20.38
C VAL A 103 -21.62 1.66 -20.04
N GLY A 104 -22.46 0.66 -20.24
CA GLY A 104 -22.12 -0.74 -19.98
C GLY A 104 -22.22 -1.15 -18.50
N GLN A 105 -21.91 -2.42 -18.24
CA GLN A 105 -21.94 -3.00 -16.90
C GLN A 105 -20.51 -3.03 -16.34
N PHE A 106 -20.30 -2.47 -15.17
CA PHE A 106 -19.03 -2.53 -14.45
C PHE A 106 -19.22 -2.13 -12.98
N LYS A 107 -18.25 -2.47 -12.14
CA LYS A 107 -18.13 -2.00 -10.77
C LYS A 107 -16.94 -1.06 -10.68
N ALA A 108 -17.09 0.08 -10.03
CA ALA A 108 -16.03 1.06 -9.85
C ALA A 108 -15.82 1.38 -8.38
N TYR A 109 -14.57 1.43 -8.00
CA TYR A 109 -14.14 1.72 -6.63
C TYR A 109 -13.10 2.83 -6.64
N PRO A 110 -13.16 3.77 -5.68
CA PRO A 110 -12.04 4.69 -5.47
C PRO A 110 -10.74 3.92 -5.22
N TYR A 111 -9.68 4.33 -5.87
CA TYR A 111 -8.37 3.73 -5.72
C TYR A 111 -7.37 4.75 -5.17
N TYR A 112 -6.76 4.40 -4.06
CA TYR A 112 -5.71 5.19 -3.45
C TYR A 112 -4.41 4.41 -3.51
N ASP A 113 -3.47 4.90 -4.30
CA ASP A 113 -2.14 4.30 -4.34
C ASP A 113 -1.37 4.67 -3.08
N SER A 114 -0.82 3.66 -2.41
CA SER A 114 -0.04 3.86 -1.18
C SER A 114 1.23 4.70 -1.39
N VAL A 115 1.68 4.88 -2.63
CA VAL A 115 2.84 5.72 -2.99
C VAL A 115 2.48 7.21 -2.97
N VAL A 116 1.21 7.56 -3.19
CA VAL A 116 0.74 8.96 -3.25
C VAL A 116 0.24 9.44 -1.88
N ALA A 117 0.02 8.53 -0.94
CA ALA A 117 -0.49 8.82 0.39
C ALA A 117 0.60 9.14 1.44
N LEU A 118 1.87 9.20 1.02
CA LEU A 118 3.02 9.57 1.87
C LEU A 118 3.39 11.05 1.57
#